data_a8cae43948288777559a5ecb6eb5ddc9
#
_entry.id   a8cae43948288777559a5ecb6eb5ddc9
#
_cell.length_a   1.000
_cell.length_b   1.000
_cell.length_c   1.000
_cell.angle_alpha   90.00
_cell.angle_beta   90.00
_cell.angle_gamma   90.00
#
_symmetry.space_group_name_H-M   'P 1'
#
loop_
_entity.id
_entity.type
_entity.pdbx_description
1 polymer ?
#
loop_
_entity_poly.entity_id
_entity_poly.type
_entity_poly.pdbx_seq_one_letter_code
_entity_poly.pdbx_strand_id
1 'polypeptide(L)'
;MKKIVIILFALVAIQITAQEKKRDHQRDGQRTQMEAMKDLSPEEIATLQTKKMTLHLDLNEAQQKKVETLFLEEAKLRKAKMEERKAMKEGDERKTLTKEDKFKMMNARLDHQIEMKQKMKSILNDEQFEKWEIAQGNMEQRRGGPEKMKKNKMNKEKSKQ
;
A
#
# COMPACT_ATOMS: atom_id res chain seq x y z
N MET A 1 33.78 11.38 36.04
CA MET A 1 33.50 11.41 34.59
C MET A 1 33.17 10.04 33.98
N LYS A 2 33.75 8.94 34.40
CA LYS A 2 33.44 7.57 33.86
C LYS A 2 32.01 7.07 34.12
N LYS A 3 31.36 7.49 35.20
CA LYS A 3 29.99 7.05 35.56
C LYS A 3 28.87 7.70 34.72
N ILE A 4 29.10 8.89 34.18
CA ILE A 4 28.15 9.64 33.35
C ILE A 4 28.06 9.02 31.94
N VAL A 5 29.16 8.49 31.42
CA VAL A 5 29.22 7.85 30.09
C VAL A 5 28.38 6.56 30.05
N ILE A 6 28.35 5.80 31.15
CA ILE A 6 27.60 4.55 31.24
C ILE A 6 26.08 4.80 31.24
N ILE A 7 25.62 5.88 31.87
CA ILE A 7 24.21 6.27 31.91
C ILE A 7 23.71 6.72 30.52
N LEU A 8 24.56 7.42 29.76
CA LEU A 8 24.24 7.81 28.38
C LEU A 8 24.12 6.63 27.43
N PHE A 9 24.92 5.57 27.60
CA PHE A 9 24.82 4.35 26.80
C PHE A 9 23.56 3.52 27.12
N ALA A 10 23.12 3.49 28.38
CA ALA A 10 21.89 2.80 28.78
C ALA A 10 20.63 3.48 28.20
N LEU A 11 20.60 4.81 28.07
CA LEU A 11 19.48 5.56 27.49
C LEU A 11 19.33 5.34 25.99
N VAL A 12 20.42 5.12 25.25
CA VAL A 12 20.37 4.81 23.81
C VAL A 12 19.82 3.39 23.55
N ALA A 13 20.12 2.42 24.41
CA ALA A 13 19.61 1.06 24.27
C ALA A 13 18.08 0.95 24.44
N ILE A 14 17.48 1.78 25.29
CA ILE A 14 16.02 1.79 25.52
C ILE A 14 15.26 2.37 24.32
N GLN A 15 15.85 3.26 23.55
CA GLN A 15 15.20 3.84 22.36
C GLN A 15 15.10 2.86 21.18
N ILE A 16 16.03 1.93 21.05
CA ILE A 16 16.03 0.96 19.95
C ILE A 16 14.89 -0.07 20.13
N THR A 17 14.64 -0.52 21.35
CA THR A 17 13.56 -1.48 21.64
C THR A 17 12.15 -0.86 21.51
N ALA A 18 12.00 0.43 21.75
CA ALA A 18 10.73 1.13 21.58
C ALA A 18 10.33 1.31 20.10
N GLN A 19 11.30 1.40 19.19
CA GLN A 19 11.04 1.51 17.76
C GLN A 19 10.64 0.17 17.11
N GLU A 20 11.20 -0.94 17.54
CA GLU A 20 10.79 -2.28 17.08
C GLU A 20 9.36 -2.62 17.51
N LYS A 21 9.00 -2.38 18.76
CA LYS A 21 7.64 -2.60 19.27
C LYS A 21 6.58 -1.77 18.56
N LYS A 22 6.88 -0.51 18.16
CA LYS A 22 5.96 0.31 17.35
C LYS A 22 5.75 -0.23 15.94
N ARG A 23 6.76 -0.85 15.34
CA ARG A 23 6.66 -1.43 13.99
C ARG A 23 5.83 -2.70 13.95
N ASP A 24 5.90 -3.54 14.98
CA ASP A 24 5.11 -4.76 15.06
C ASP A 24 3.63 -4.48 15.33
N HIS A 25 3.29 -3.56 16.22
CA HIS A 25 1.91 -3.14 16.45
C HIS A 25 1.26 -2.51 15.21
N GLN A 26 2.04 -1.79 14.39
CA GLN A 26 1.53 -1.20 13.16
C GLN A 26 1.30 -2.24 12.05
N ARG A 27 2.07 -3.32 12.04
CA ARG A 27 1.89 -4.46 11.11
C ARG A 27 0.69 -5.32 11.51
N ASP A 28 0.50 -5.60 12.77
CA ASP A 28 -0.65 -6.35 13.29
C ASP A 28 -1.96 -5.60 13.04
N GLY A 29 -2.02 -4.30 13.29
CA GLY A 29 -3.19 -3.49 12.98
C GLY A 29 -3.55 -3.47 11.49
N GLN A 30 -2.56 -3.43 10.60
CA GLN A 30 -2.81 -3.50 9.15
C GLN A 30 -3.27 -4.90 8.72
N ARG A 31 -2.76 -5.96 9.31
CA ARG A 31 -3.14 -7.33 9.01
C ARG A 31 -4.57 -7.61 9.47
N THR A 32 -4.92 -7.21 10.67
CA THR A 32 -6.28 -7.31 11.21
C THR A 32 -7.29 -6.50 10.38
N GLN A 33 -6.93 -5.29 9.96
CA GLN A 33 -7.78 -4.47 9.08
C GLN A 33 -7.93 -5.11 7.68
N MET A 34 -6.90 -5.74 7.16
CA MET A 34 -6.93 -6.44 5.87
C MET A 34 -7.77 -7.71 5.92
N GLU A 35 -7.77 -8.42 7.05
CA GLU A 35 -8.61 -9.58 7.31
C GLU A 35 -10.08 -9.18 7.47
N ALA A 36 -10.36 -8.15 8.23
CA ALA A 36 -11.71 -7.59 8.36
C ALA A 36 -12.31 -7.11 7.03
N MET A 37 -11.47 -6.69 6.07
CA MET A 37 -11.95 -6.26 4.75
C MET A 37 -12.25 -7.41 3.78
N LYS A 38 -11.90 -8.66 4.12
CA LYS A 38 -12.14 -9.81 3.21
C LYS A 38 -13.62 -10.19 3.12
N ASP A 39 -14.36 -9.95 4.19
CA ASP A 39 -15.76 -10.31 4.32
C ASP A 39 -16.72 -9.19 3.89
N LEU A 40 -16.16 -8.00 3.57
CA LEU A 40 -16.96 -6.86 3.15
C LEU A 40 -17.38 -6.97 1.67
N SER A 41 -18.57 -6.45 1.39
CA SER A 41 -19.05 -6.26 0.02
C SER A 41 -18.24 -5.19 -0.71
N PRO A 42 -18.23 -5.18 -2.06
CA PRO A 42 -17.60 -4.11 -2.83
C PRO A 42 -18.13 -2.72 -2.47
N GLU A 43 -19.40 -2.61 -2.16
CA GLU A 43 -20.09 -1.39 -1.76
C GLU A 43 -19.56 -0.87 -0.40
N GLU A 44 -19.45 -1.74 0.58
CA GLU A 44 -18.89 -1.40 1.89
C GLU A 44 -17.43 -0.99 1.80
N ILE A 45 -16.64 -1.70 0.99
CA ILE A 45 -15.24 -1.35 0.72
C ILE A 45 -15.14 0.04 0.10
N ALA A 46 -15.95 0.34 -0.92
CA ALA A 46 -15.97 1.64 -1.60
C ALA A 46 -16.33 2.76 -0.63
N THR A 47 -17.38 2.60 0.16
CA THR A 47 -17.82 3.56 1.16
C THR A 47 -16.71 3.84 2.20
N LEU A 48 -16.06 2.81 2.74
CA LEU A 48 -14.99 2.98 3.71
C LEU A 48 -13.77 3.68 3.11
N GLN A 49 -13.41 3.33 1.87
CA GLN A 49 -12.29 3.96 1.19
C GLN A 49 -12.58 5.43 0.87
N THR A 50 -13.81 5.76 0.45
CA THR A 50 -14.25 7.13 0.20
C THR A 50 -14.21 7.96 1.48
N LYS A 51 -14.76 7.47 2.59
CA LYS A 51 -14.69 8.16 3.89
C LYS A 51 -13.24 8.42 4.33
N LYS A 52 -12.38 7.43 4.15
CA LYS A 52 -10.95 7.57 4.47
C LYS A 52 -10.25 8.62 3.60
N MET A 53 -10.59 8.66 2.32
CA MET A 53 -10.06 9.67 1.41
C MET A 53 -10.63 11.06 1.72
N THR A 54 -11.91 11.17 2.08
CA THR A 54 -12.54 12.42 2.53
C THR A 54 -11.81 13.01 3.73
N LEU A 55 -11.50 12.19 4.74
CA LEU A 55 -10.73 12.61 5.91
C LEU A 55 -9.31 13.09 5.59
N HIS A 56 -8.73 12.59 4.50
CA HIS A 56 -7.35 12.93 4.12
C HIS A 56 -7.25 14.14 3.21
N LEU A 57 -8.25 14.34 2.36
CA LEU A 57 -8.23 15.31 1.27
C LEU A 57 -9.32 16.37 1.39
N ASP A 58 -10.18 16.31 2.42
CA ASP A 58 -11.32 17.21 2.61
C ASP A 58 -12.22 17.26 1.36
N LEU A 59 -12.65 16.08 0.88
CA LEU A 59 -13.49 15.98 -0.31
C LEU A 59 -14.87 16.58 -0.08
N ASN A 60 -15.33 17.41 -1.01
CA ASN A 60 -16.72 17.87 -1.01
C ASN A 60 -17.69 16.75 -1.46
N GLU A 61 -19.00 16.94 -1.26
CA GLU A 61 -20.02 15.91 -1.56
C GLU A 61 -20.00 15.44 -3.03
N ALA A 62 -19.78 16.34 -3.97
CA ALA A 62 -19.71 15.98 -5.39
C ALA A 62 -18.48 15.12 -5.70
N GLN A 63 -17.34 15.43 -5.09
CA GLN A 63 -16.12 14.63 -5.20
C GLN A 63 -16.29 13.27 -4.52
N GLN A 64 -16.90 13.22 -3.33
CA GLN A 64 -17.18 11.97 -2.61
C GLN A 64 -17.98 10.99 -3.48
N LYS A 65 -19.06 11.44 -4.12
CA LYS A 65 -19.88 10.60 -5.01
C LYS A 65 -19.08 10.03 -6.18
N LYS A 66 -18.24 10.86 -6.82
CA LYS A 66 -17.39 10.41 -7.94
C LYS A 66 -16.32 9.41 -7.48
N VAL A 67 -15.68 9.67 -6.34
CA VAL A 67 -14.67 8.79 -5.75
C VAL A 67 -15.29 7.48 -5.30
N GLU A 68 -16.50 7.50 -4.73
CA GLU A 68 -17.20 6.28 -4.31
C GLU A 68 -17.54 5.39 -5.51
N THR A 69 -18.04 5.98 -6.60
CA THR A 69 -18.28 5.24 -7.85
C THR A 69 -16.99 4.59 -8.35
N LEU A 70 -15.89 5.34 -8.38
CA LEU A 70 -14.59 4.84 -8.81
C LEU A 70 -14.09 3.69 -7.93
N PHE A 71 -14.19 3.82 -6.62
CA PHE A 71 -13.78 2.75 -5.70
C PHE A 71 -14.68 1.53 -5.74
N LEU A 72 -15.96 1.71 -6.07
CA LEU A 72 -16.89 0.60 -6.28
C LEU A 72 -16.48 -0.24 -7.51
N GLU A 73 -16.16 0.42 -8.63
CA GLU A 73 -15.64 -0.26 -9.82
C GLU A 73 -14.36 -1.03 -9.50
N GLU A 74 -13.43 -0.41 -8.78
CA GLU A 74 -12.18 -1.02 -8.34
C GLU A 74 -12.39 -2.21 -7.41
N ALA A 75 -13.30 -2.11 -6.46
CA ALA A 75 -13.60 -3.20 -5.52
C ALA A 75 -14.22 -4.39 -6.25
N LYS A 76 -15.14 -4.16 -7.19
CA LYS A 76 -15.74 -5.21 -8.05
C LYS A 76 -14.68 -5.90 -8.91
N LEU A 77 -13.82 -5.15 -9.57
CA LEU A 77 -12.73 -5.69 -10.37
C LEU A 77 -11.75 -6.53 -9.54
N ARG A 78 -11.43 -6.06 -8.34
CA ARG A 78 -10.55 -6.78 -7.42
C ARG A 78 -11.17 -8.09 -6.95
N LYS A 79 -12.46 -8.08 -6.62
CA LYS A 79 -13.21 -9.28 -6.22
C LYS A 79 -13.22 -10.30 -7.35
N ALA A 80 -13.56 -9.89 -8.57
CA ALA A 80 -13.55 -10.76 -9.75
C ALA A 80 -12.19 -11.42 -9.98
N LYS A 81 -11.09 -10.63 -9.92
CA LYS A 81 -9.72 -11.15 -10.03
C LYS A 81 -9.34 -12.10 -8.89
N MET A 82 -9.87 -11.90 -7.70
CA MET A 82 -9.65 -12.83 -6.58
C MET A 82 -10.35 -14.16 -6.80
N GLU A 83 -11.59 -14.15 -7.26
CA GLU A 83 -12.35 -15.38 -7.57
C GLU A 83 -11.69 -16.17 -8.71
N GLU A 84 -11.27 -15.48 -9.78
CA GLU A 84 -10.50 -16.09 -10.86
C GLU A 84 -9.22 -16.78 -10.36
N ARG A 85 -8.47 -16.11 -9.46
CA ARG A 85 -7.26 -16.70 -8.86
C ARG A 85 -7.54 -17.87 -7.94
N LYS A 86 -8.68 -17.88 -7.25
CA LYS A 86 -9.09 -19.03 -6.43
C LYS A 86 -9.40 -20.22 -7.33
N ALA A 87 -10.21 -20.02 -8.37
CA ALA A 87 -10.55 -21.05 -9.33
C ALA A 87 -9.30 -21.67 -10.00
N MET A 88 -8.33 -20.84 -10.38
CA MET A 88 -7.04 -21.32 -10.93
C MET A 88 -6.20 -22.12 -9.93
N LYS A 89 -6.36 -21.88 -8.62
CA LYS A 89 -5.59 -22.60 -7.58
C LYS A 89 -6.20 -23.97 -7.24
N GLU A 90 -7.51 -24.11 -7.40
CA GLU A 90 -8.23 -25.35 -7.15
C GLU A 90 -8.03 -26.37 -8.29
N GLY A 91 -7.70 -25.91 -9.49
CA GLY A 91 -7.23 -26.77 -10.58
C GLY A 91 -5.72 -26.96 -10.47
N ASP A 92 -5.25 -28.04 -9.97
CA ASP A 92 -3.91 -28.52 -9.54
C ASP A 92 -2.68 -28.15 -10.43
N GLU A 93 -2.77 -27.12 -11.25
CA GLU A 93 -1.68 -26.61 -12.08
C GLU A 93 -1.17 -25.26 -11.56
N ARG A 94 -0.16 -25.30 -10.69
CA ARG A 94 0.73 -24.15 -10.47
C ARG A 94 1.57 -23.92 -11.74
N LYS A 95 0.95 -23.44 -12.80
CA LYS A 95 1.70 -22.98 -13.99
C LYS A 95 2.65 -21.88 -13.54
N THR A 96 3.95 -22.12 -13.68
CA THR A 96 4.95 -21.09 -13.54
C THR A 96 4.72 -20.06 -14.64
N LEU A 97 4.43 -18.81 -14.23
CA LEU A 97 4.20 -17.72 -15.18
C LEU A 97 5.40 -17.57 -16.11
N THR A 98 5.15 -17.55 -17.41
CA THR A 98 6.17 -17.28 -18.42
C THR A 98 6.71 -15.85 -18.29
N LYS A 99 7.78 -15.53 -19.00
CA LYS A 99 8.32 -14.17 -19.07
C LYS A 99 7.29 -13.21 -19.70
N GLU A 100 6.61 -13.67 -20.72
CA GLU A 100 5.56 -12.97 -21.45
C GLU A 100 4.35 -12.68 -20.55
N ASP A 101 3.92 -13.66 -19.75
CA ASP A 101 2.81 -13.47 -18.81
C ASP A 101 3.16 -12.44 -17.73
N LYS A 102 4.38 -12.51 -17.20
CA LYS A 102 4.89 -11.53 -16.24
C LYS A 102 4.91 -10.13 -16.83
N PHE A 103 5.37 -9.99 -18.07
CA PHE A 103 5.37 -8.69 -18.77
C PHE A 103 3.95 -8.17 -18.97
N LYS A 104 3.02 -8.97 -19.48
CA LYS A 104 1.62 -8.62 -19.66
C LYS A 104 0.97 -8.17 -18.35
N MET A 105 1.20 -8.90 -17.27
CA MET A 105 0.67 -8.54 -15.95
C MET A 105 1.25 -7.22 -15.43
N MET A 106 2.54 -6.98 -15.65
CA MET A 106 3.18 -5.72 -15.24
C MET A 106 2.65 -4.55 -16.05
N ASN A 107 2.52 -4.72 -17.38
CA ASN A 107 1.99 -3.70 -18.27
C ASN A 107 0.55 -3.35 -17.90
N ALA A 108 -0.34 -4.33 -17.81
CA ALA A 108 -1.73 -4.13 -17.42
C ALA A 108 -1.87 -3.45 -16.04
N ARG A 109 -0.95 -3.71 -15.11
CA ARG A 109 -0.92 -3.02 -13.82
C ARG A 109 -0.55 -1.55 -13.97
N LEU A 110 0.42 -1.23 -14.80
CA LEU A 110 0.83 0.17 -15.05
C LEU A 110 -0.25 0.95 -15.79
N ASP A 111 -0.87 0.34 -16.80
CA ASP A 111 -2.00 0.93 -17.53
C ASP A 111 -3.15 1.29 -16.58
N HIS A 112 -3.50 0.36 -15.70
CA HIS A 112 -4.51 0.60 -14.68
C HIS A 112 -4.13 1.72 -13.69
N GLN A 113 -2.85 1.83 -13.30
CA GLN A 113 -2.38 2.93 -12.44
C GLN A 113 -2.46 4.28 -13.16
N ILE A 114 -2.14 4.30 -14.46
CA ILE A 114 -2.24 5.50 -15.31
C ILE A 114 -3.71 5.94 -15.41
N GLU A 115 -4.61 5.01 -15.68
CA GLU A 115 -6.04 5.27 -15.76
C GLU A 115 -6.59 5.83 -14.43
N MET A 116 -6.25 5.19 -13.32
CA MET A 116 -6.64 5.64 -11.99
C MET A 116 -6.13 7.06 -11.70
N LYS A 117 -4.87 7.34 -12.04
CA LYS A 117 -4.29 8.67 -11.89
C LYS A 117 -5.05 9.73 -12.69
N GLN A 118 -5.42 9.41 -13.93
CA GLN A 118 -6.21 10.32 -14.79
C GLN A 118 -7.60 10.58 -14.23
N LYS A 119 -8.30 9.53 -13.79
CA LYS A 119 -9.62 9.64 -13.13
C LYS A 119 -9.54 10.50 -11.87
N MET A 120 -8.55 10.28 -11.01
CA MET A 120 -8.36 11.08 -9.80
C MET A 120 -8.04 12.54 -10.11
N LYS A 121 -7.22 12.80 -11.12
CA LYS A 121 -6.90 14.16 -11.57
C LYS A 121 -8.13 14.92 -12.06
N SER A 122 -9.12 14.24 -12.65
CA SER A 122 -10.36 14.86 -13.11
C SER A 122 -11.37 15.13 -11.98
N ILE A 123 -11.20 14.51 -10.81
CA ILE A 123 -12.10 14.64 -9.66
C ILE A 123 -11.56 15.62 -8.62
N LEU A 124 -10.26 15.58 -8.37
CA LEU A 124 -9.57 16.35 -7.34
C LEU A 124 -9.13 17.72 -7.87
N ASN A 125 -9.05 18.73 -6.98
CA ASN A 125 -8.32 19.94 -7.29
C ASN A 125 -6.79 19.70 -7.20
N ASP A 126 -5.98 20.68 -7.61
CA ASP A 126 -4.52 20.52 -7.72
C ASP A 126 -3.88 20.18 -6.35
N GLU A 127 -4.28 20.85 -5.27
CA GLU A 127 -3.76 20.60 -3.92
C GLU A 127 -4.14 19.20 -3.40
N GLN A 128 -5.40 18.81 -3.60
CA GLN A 128 -5.87 17.47 -3.24
C GLN A 128 -5.17 16.39 -4.05
N PHE A 129 -4.94 16.64 -5.33
CA PHE A 129 -4.26 15.72 -6.23
C PHE A 129 -2.80 15.52 -5.84
N GLU A 130 -2.07 16.59 -5.50
CA GLU A 130 -0.69 16.51 -4.99
C GLU A 130 -0.61 15.67 -3.70
N LYS A 131 -1.50 15.93 -2.73
CA LYS A 131 -1.57 15.14 -1.49
C LYS A 131 -1.85 13.66 -1.78
N TRP A 132 -2.72 13.38 -2.73
CA TRP A 132 -3.03 12.03 -3.16
C TRP A 132 -1.82 11.33 -3.81
N GLU A 133 -1.09 12.00 -4.71
CA GLU A 133 0.12 11.45 -5.34
C GLU A 133 1.18 11.09 -4.30
N ILE A 134 1.43 11.96 -3.34
CA ILE A 134 2.37 11.71 -2.24
C ILE A 134 1.94 10.47 -1.44
N ALA A 135 0.65 10.34 -1.12
CA ALA A 135 0.13 9.18 -0.41
C ALA A 135 0.29 7.88 -1.21
N GLN A 136 0.07 7.90 -2.53
CA GLN A 136 0.29 6.75 -3.41
C GLN A 136 1.77 6.35 -3.48
N GLY A 137 2.68 7.29 -3.65
CA GLY A 137 4.13 7.04 -3.67
C GLY A 137 4.62 6.40 -2.36
N ASN A 138 4.14 6.86 -1.23
CA ASN A 138 4.44 6.27 0.09
C ASN A 138 3.90 4.82 0.22
N MET A 139 2.72 4.52 -0.34
CA MET A 139 2.18 3.16 -0.35
C MET A 139 3.00 2.22 -1.23
N GLU A 140 3.46 2.67 -2.39
CA GLU A 140 4.31 1.87 -3.28
C GLU A 140 5.67 1.54 -2.65
N GLN A 141 6.29 2.50 -1.97
CA GLN A 141 7.52 2.26 -1.24
C GLN A 141 7.34 1.22 -0.12
N ARG A 142 6.22 1.28 0.61
CA ARG A 142 5.89 0.29 1.65
C ARG A 142 5.62 -1.11 1.09
N ARG A 143 4.99 -1.22 -0.09
CA ARG A 143 4.74 -2.50 -0.79
C ARG A 143 6.01 -3.13 -1.37
N GLY A 144 7.06 -2.34 -1.59
CA GLY A 144 8.35 -2.80 -2.11
C GLY A 144 9.15 -3.75 -1.19
N GLY A 145 8.68 -3.98 0.03
CA GLY A 145 9.14 -4.98 0.98
C GLY A 145 10.58 -4.78 1.49
N PRO A 146 10.97 -5.52 2.55
CA PRO A 146 12.31 -5.44 3.16
C PRO A 146 13.45 -5.89 2.23
N GLU A 147 13.13 -6.59 1.16
CA GLU A 147 14.12 -7.07 0.17
C GLU A 147 14.73 -5.91 -0.65
N LYS A 148 13.94 -4.91 -1.03
CA LYS A 148 14.44 -3.69 -1.68
C LYS A 148 15.30 -2.84 -0.74
N MET A 149 14.97 -2.80 0.56
CA MET A 149 15.80 -2.12 1.57
C MET A 149 17.15 -2.83 1.77
N LYS A 150 17.20 -4.16 1.78
CA LYS A 150 18.46 -4.92 1.85
C LYS A 150 19.33 -4.66 0.63
N LYS A 151 18.75 -4.66 -0.58
CA LYS A 151 19.49 -4.43 -1.82
C LYS A 151 20.06 -3.00 -1.91
N ASN A 152 19.29 -2.00 -1.48
CA ASN A 152 19.77 -0.61 -1.40
C ASN A 152 20.85 -0.42 -0.32
N LYS A 153 20.74 -1.13 0.82
CA LYS A 153 21.76 -1.08 1.87
C LYS A 153 23.06 -1.72 1.41
N MET A 154 23.00 -2.89 0.75
CA MET A 154 24.18 -3.55 0.17
C MET A 154 24.86 -2.73 -0.93
N ASN A 155 24.08 -2.07 -1.81
CA ASN A 155 24.65 -1.20 -2.84
C ASN A 155 25.29 0.06 -2.25
N LYS A 156 24.73 0.59 -1.17
CA LYS A 156 25.30 1.77 -0.48
C LYS A 156 26.59 1.46 0.30
N GLU A 157 26.75 0.21 0.75
CA GLU A 157 27.99 -0.25 1.39
C GLU A 157 29.09 -0.53 0.36
N LYS A 158 28.74 -1.07 -0.82
CA LYS A 158 29.67 -1.29 -1.93
C LYS A 158 30.18 -0.01 -2.61
N SER A 159 29.45 1.10 -2.51
CA SER A 159 29.86 2.39 -3.08
C SER A 159 30.74 3.22 -2.14
N LYS A 160 31.07 2.70 -0.95
CA LYS A 160 31.93 3.35 0.04
C LYS A 160 33.29 2.68 0.21
N GLN A 161 33.58 1.67 -0.59
CA GLN A 161 34.89 1.05 -0.76
C GLN A 161 35.49 1.44 -2.11
#